data_afe17804134e0f3aa0d706eb6cfc9436
#
_entry.id   afe17804134e0f3aa0d706eb6cfc9436
#
_cell.length_a   1.000
_cell.length_b   1.000
_cell.length_c   1.000
_cell.angle_alpha   90.00
_cell.angle_beta   90.00
_cell.angle_gamma   90.00
#
_symmetry.space_group_name_H-M   'P 1'
#
loop_
_entity.id
_entity.type
_entity.pdbx_description
1 polymer ?
#
loop_
_entity_poly.entity_id
_entity_poly.type
_entity_poly.pdbx_seq_one_letter_code
_entity_poly.pdbx_strand_id
1 'polypeptide(L)'
;ILAIHADMSNIVRAKQRAFTYLAHKPRTETEVRRKLRRLDIGSRVIDEVIERLHELDYLDDEQYAQDYAHNRFSNKGYGPIRIERELIDRGIDRHLAERAVASLFEEENEIEAAREQARKRWPRVAGEQDIRKQKRKLFGYLQRRGFTPDVIYRVVDELVDP
;
A
#
# COMPACT_ATOMS: atom_id res chain seq x y z
N ILE A 1 -40.01 -20.48 -0.36
CA ILE A 1 -39.17 -21.56 0.26
C ILE A 1 -37.92 -21.80 -0.59
N LEU A 2 -38.01 -22.00 -1.92
CA LEU A 2 -36.89 -22.23 -2.82
C LEU A 2 -35.87 -21.06 -2.85
N ALA A 3 -36.31 -19.81 -2.83
CA ALA A 3 -35.46 -18.62 -2.83
C ALA A 3 -34.63 -18.49 -1.53
N ILE A 4 -35.19 -18.85 -0.39
CA ILE A 4 -34.53 -18.81 0.92
C ILE A 4 -33.40 -19.87 0.99
N HIS A 5 -33.63 -21.07 0.43
CA HIS A 5 -32.60 -22.12 0.38
C HIS A 5 -31.44 -21.77 -0.55
N ALA A 6 -31.71 -21.11 -1.68
CA ALA A 6 -30.70 -20.64 -2.61
C ALA A 6 -29.83 -19.53 -1.98
N ASP A 7 -30.43 -18.62 -1.21
CA ASP A 7 -29.76 -17.54 -0.52
C ASP A 7 -28.84 -18.06 0.60
N MET A 8 -29.33 -19.02 1.40
CA MET A 8 -28.52 -19.68 2.44
C MET A 8 -27.32 -20.46 1.85
N SER A 9 -27.51 -21.15 0.74
CA SER A 9 -26.43 -21.85 0.04
C SER A 9 -25.37 -20.86 -0.47
N ASN A 10 -25.80 -19.71 -0.99
CA ASN A 10 -24.90 -18.65 -1.45
C ASN A 10 -24.11 -18.00 -0.31
N ILE A 11 -24.73 -17.78 0.85
CA ILE A 11 -24.05 -17.24 2.04
C ILE A 11 -22.96 -18.19 2.51
N VAL A 12 -23.25 -19.49 2.65
CA VAL A 12 -22.26 -20.49 3.07
C VAL A 12 -21.09 -20.55 2.08
N ARG A 13 -21.39 -20.60 0.80
CA ARG A 13 -20.38 -20.58 -0.27
C ARG A 13 -19.52 -19.31 -0.21
N ALA A 14 -20.15 -18.15 -0.05
CA ALA A 14 -19.47 -16.86 0.05
C ALA A 14 -18.52 -16.80 1.25
N LYS A 15 -18.98 -17.24 2.43
CA LYS A 15 -18.16 -17.33 3.65
C LYS A 15 -16.94 -18.22 3.43
N GLN A 16 -17.11 -19.43 2.92
CA GLN A 16 -16.00 -20.34 2.63
C GLN A 16 -14.98 -19.72 1.70
N ARG A 17 -15.42 -19.07 0.62
CA ARG A 17 -14.53 -18.41 -0.34
C ARG A 17 -13.78 -17.23 0.26
N ALA A 18 -14.43 -16.44 1.10
CA ALA A 18 -13.81 -15.33 1.80
C ALA A 18 -12.75 -15.82 2.80
N PHE A 19 -13.08 -16.80 3.64
CA PHE A 19 -12.13 -17.38 4.59
C PHE A 19 -10.91 -18.02 3.89
N THR A 20 -11.12 -18.78 2.83
CA THR A 20 -10.02 -19.36 2.05
C THR A 20 -9.12 -18.26 1.47
N TYR A 21 -9.71 -17.16 0.98
CA TYR A 21 -8.96 -16.05 0.41
C TYR A 21 -8.13 -15.29 1.46
N LEU A 22 -8.69 -15.10 2.66
CA LEU A 22 -8.00 -14.45 3.80
C LEU A 22 -6.94 -15.34 4.44
N ALA A 23 -7.10 -16.67 4.38
CA ALA A 23 -6.13 -17.61 4.95
C ALA A 23 -4.74 -17.53 4.31
N HIS A 24 -4.64 -17.11 3.05
CA HIS A 24 -3.36 -17.01 2.35
C HIS A 24 -2.53 -15.77 2.74
N LYS A 25 -3.19 -14.65 2.97
CA LYS A 25 -2.56 -13.38 3.41
C LYS A 25 -3.62 -12.35 3.79
N PRO A 26 -3.26 -11.32 4.57
CA PRO A 26 -4.13 -10.19 4.84
C PRO A 26 -4.65 -9.54 3.54
N ARG A 27 -5.91 -9.10 3.58
CA ARG A 27 -6.62 -8.47 2.45
C ARG A 27 -7.41 -7.27 2.92
N THR A 28 -7.58 -6.30 2.04
CA THR A 28 -8.52 -5.20 2.28
C THR A 28 -9.96 -5.65 2.06
N GLU A 29 -10.91 -4.94 2.66
CA GLU A 29 -12.34 -5.17 2.41
C GLU A 29 -12.65 -5.12 0.90
N THR A 30 -12.11 -4.14 0.19
CA THR A 30 -12.27 -3.99 -1.27
C THR A 30 -11.77 -5.20 -2.04
N GLU A 31 -10.63 -5.79 -1.66
CA GLU A 31 -10.11 -7.01 -2.29
C GLU A 31 -11.05 -8.20 -2.08
N VAL A 32 -11.60 -8.36 -0.87
CA VAL A 32 -12.56 -9.44 -0.57
C VAL A 32 -13.85 -9.23 -1.35
N ARG A 33 -14.43 -8.02 -1.34
CA ARG A 33 -15.63 -7.69 -2.12
C ARG A 33 -15.43 -7.99 -3.61
N ARG A 34 -14.30 -7.57 -4.16
CA ARG A 34 -13.96 -7.82 -5.58
C ARG A 34 -13.85 -9.33 -5.87
N LYS A 35 -13.25 -10.09 -4.97
CA LYS A 35 -13.16 -11.55 -5.09
C LYS A 35 -14.53 -12.21 -5.13
N LEU A 36 -15.45 -11.83 -4.22
CA LEU A 36 -16.79 -12.40 -4.14
C LEU A 36 -17.65 -12.01 -5.35
N ARG A 37 -17.55 -10.76 -5.85
CA ARG A 37 -18.25 -10.34 -7.08
C ARG A 37 -17.85 -11.18 -8.30
N ARG A 38 -16.57 -11.54 -8.44
CA ARG A 38 -16.09 -12.39 -9.53
C ARG A 38 -16.61 -13.83 -9.47
N LEU A 39 -17.22 -14.22 -8.38
CA LEU A 39 -17.87 -15.52 -8.19
C LEU A 39 -19.40 -15.44 -8.37
N ASP A 40 -19.88 -14.33 -8.97
CA ASP A 40 -21.31 -14.03 -9.20
C ASP A 40 -22.17 -14.04 -7.92
N ILE A 41 -21.56 -13.67 -6.79
CA ILE A 41 -22.26 -13.53 -5.52
C ILE A 41 -22.92 -12.16 -5.47
N GLY A 42 -24.22 -12.13 -5.17
CA GLY A 42 -25.02 -10.90 -5.10
C GLY A 42 -24.57 -9.96 -3.98
N SER A 43 -24.75 -8.64 -4.20
CA SER A 43 -24.27 -7.58 -3.29
C SER A 43 -24.79 -7.74 -1.86
N ARG A 44 -26.05 -8.12 -1.66
CA ARG A 44 -26.64 -8.34 -0.33
C ARG A 44 -25.89 -9.44 0.45
N VAL A 45 -25.56 -10.54 -0.20
CA VAL A 45 -24.81 -11.65 0.43
C VAL A 45 -23.37 -11.20 0.73
N ILE A 46 -22.77 -10.42 -0.18
CA ILE A 46 -21.43 -9.85 0.05
C ILE A 46 -21.44 -8.95 1.29
N ASP A 47 -22.43 -8.06 1.42
CA ASP A 47 -22.51 -7.15 2.58
C ASP A 47 -22.65 -7.92 3.89
N GLU A 48 -23.45 -8.95 3.94
CA GLU A 48 -23.61 -9.81 5.12
C GLU A 48 -22.30 -10.55 5.48
N VAL A 49 -21.60 -11.05 4.47
CA VAL A 49 -20.29 -11.71 4.69
C VAL A 49 -19.25 -10.72 5.18
N ILE A 50 -19.17 -9.53 4.61
CA ILE A 50 -18.23 -8.49 5.02
C ILE A 50 -18.50 -8.05 6.46
N GLU A 51 -19.74 -7.79 6.83
CA GLU A 51 -20.13 -7.46 8.20
C GLU A 51 -19.66 -8.54 9.19
N ARG A 52 -19.88 -9.81 8.86
CA ARG A 52 -19.44 -10.92 9.69
C ARG A 52 -17.93 -11.04 9.79
N LEU A 53 -17.18 -10.72 8.73
CA LEU A 53 -15.73 -10.72 8.75
C LEU A 53 -15.17 -9.60 9.64
N HIS A 54 -15.81 -8.44 9.68
CA HIS A 54 -15.47 -7.36 10.61
C HIS A 54 -15.75 -7.75 12.07
N GLU A 55 -16.94 -8.31 12.35
CA GLU A 55 -17.29 -8.79 13.70
C GLU A 55 -16.29 -9.83 14.26
N LEU A 56 -15.70 -10.62 13.38
CA LEU A 56 -14.75 -11.68 13.74
C LEU A 56 -13.28 -11.22 13.62
N ASP A 57 -13.03 -9.94 13.43
CA ASP A 57 -11.68 -9.34 13.27
C ASP A 57 -10.84 -9.95 12.11
N TYR A 58 -11.49 -10.52 11.08
CA TYR A 58 -10.82 -10.97 9.86
C TYR A 58 -10.57 -9.86 8.86
N LEU A 59 -11.28 -8.73 8.98
CA LEU A 59 -11.09 -7.52 8.20
C LEU A 59 -10.85 -6.33 9.13
N ASP A 60 -9.74 -5.66 8.94
CA ASP A 60 -9.37 -4.42 9.61
C ASP A 60 -8.49 -3.61 8.64
N ASP A 61 -9.12 -2.72 7.87
CA ASP A 61 -8.42 -1.91 6.87
C ASP A 61 -7.48 -0.89 7.51
N GLU A 62 -7.71 -0.48 8.75
CA GLU A 62 -6.82 0.43 9.47
C GLU A 62 -5.51 -0.28 9.85
N GLN A 63 -5.60 -1.45 10.47
CA GLN A 63 -4.42 -2.26 10.80
C GLN A 63 -3.69 -2.69 9.53
N TYR A 64 -4.44 -3.09 8.49
CA TYR A 64 -3.86 -3.42 7.20
C TYR A 64 -3.03 -2.27 6.61
N ALA A 65 -3.55 -1.04 6.64
CA ALA A 65 -2.87 0.13 6.10
C ALA A 65 -1.56 0.43 6.86
N GLN A 66 -1.57 0.33 8.19
CA GLN A 66 -0.38 0.52 9.04
C GLN A 66 0.69 -0.54 8.75
N ASP A 67 0.33 -1.82 8.77
CA ASP A 67 1.24 -2.93 8.53
C ASP A 67 1.83 -2.88 7.11
N TYR A 68 1.00 -2.54 6.13
CA TYR A 68 1.42 -2.40 4.74
C TYR A 68 2.41 -1.25 4.57
N ALA A 69 2.10 -0.07 5.14
CA ALA A 69 2.97 1.10 5.07
C ALA A 69 4.33 0.80 5.70
N HIS A 70 4.35 0.23 6.90
CA HIS A 70 5.57 -0.16 7.60
C HIS A 70 6.39 -1.17 6.80
N ASN A 71 5.76 -2.20 6.24
CA ASN A 71 6.44 -3.20 5.41
C ASN A 71 7.05 -2.60 4.14
N ARG A 72 6.33 -1.70 3.45
CA ARG A 72 6.84 -1.05 2.24
C ARG A 72 8.01 -0.12 2.52
N PHE A 73 7.96 0.60 3.63
CA PHE A 73 9.07 1.41 4.09
C PHE A 73 10.28 0.55 4.43
N SER A 74 10.15 -0.40 5.37
CA SER A 74 11.26 -1.19 5.91
C SER A 74 11.90 -2.11 4.88
N ASN A 75 11.11 -2.82 4.06
CA ASN A 75 11.63 -3.83 3.13
C ASN A 75 11.92 -3.29 1.73
N LYS A 76 11.28 -2.21 1.32
CA LYS A 76 11.43 -1.66 -0.03
C LYS A 76 12.08 -0.27 -0.04
N GLY A 77 12.12 0.44 1.07
CA GLY A 77 12.61 1.81 1.15
C GLY A 77 11.78 2.77 0.30
N TYR A 78 10.44 2.60 0.30
CA TYR A 78 9.55 3.49 -0.42
C TYR A 78 9.22 4.72 0.42
N GLY A 79 9.06 5.87 -0.25
CA GLY A 79 8.63 7.12 0.34
C GLY A 79 7.11 7.24 0.48
N PRO A 80 6.64 8.31 1.14
CA PRO A 80 5.23 8.49 1.51
C PRO A 80 4.27 8.47 0.32
N ILE A 81 4.60 9.17 -0.76
CA ILE A 81 3.71 9.29 -1.93
C ILE A 81 3.44 7.93 -2.59
N ARG A 82 4.44 7.08 -2.67
CA ARG A 82 4.28 5.76 -3.28
C ARG A 82 3.50 4.83 -2.38
N ILE A 83 3.77 4.82 -1.08
CA ILE A 83 3.06 3.99 -0.11
C ILE A 83 1.57 4.35 -0.08
N GLU A 84 1.24 5.63 -0.02
CA GLU A 84 -0.14 6.12 -0.04
C GLU A 84 -0.86 5.67 -1.32
N ARG A 85 -0.24 5.86 -2.48
CA ARG A 85 -0.83 5.43 -3.75
C ARG A 85 -1.06 3.92 -3.80
N GLU A 86 -0.09 3.11 -3.36
CA GLU A 86 -0.24 1.65 -3.33
C GLU A 86 -1.38 1.20 -2.40
N LEU A 87 -1.61 1.90 -1.27
CA LEU A 87 -2.74 1.64 -0.37
C LEU A 87 -4.09 1.97 -1.03
N ILE A 88 -4.19 3.13 -1.69
CA ILE A 88 -5.39 3.54 -2.42
C ILE A 88 -5.69 2.57 -3.57
N ASP A 89 -4.69 2.15 -4.32
CA ASP A 89 -4.84 1.17 -5.40
C ASP A 89 -5.35 -0.21 -4.90
N ARG A 90 -5.09 -0.53 -3.63
CA ARG A 90 -5.64 -1.72 -2.95
C ARG A 90 -7.05 -1.51 -2.39
N GLY A 91 -7.61 -0.33 -2.56
CA GLY A 91 -8.95 0.01 -2.14
C GLY A 91 -9.06 0.46 -0.69
N ILE A 92 -7.95 0.85 -0.07
CA ILE A 92 -7.99 1.57 1.22
C ILE A 92 -8.54 2.97 0.98
N ASP A 93 -9.43 3.41 1.86
CA ASP A 93 -9.95 4.77 1.85
C ASP A 93 -8.81 5.80 1.90
N ARG A 94 -8.93 6.89 1.14
CA ARG A 94 -7.88 7.91 1.02
C ARG A 94 -7.47 8.46 2.38
N HIS A 95 -8.42 8.83 3.25
CA HIS A 95 -8.09 9.40 4.56
C HIS A 95 -7.40 8.38 5.47
N LEU A 96 -7.77 7.12 5.34
CA LEU A 96 -7.13 6.04 6.07
C LEU A 96 -5.68 5.83 5.59
N ALA A 97 -5.45 5.85 4.28
CA ALA A 97 -4.11 5.76 3.69
C ALA A 97 -3.23 6.94 4.11
N GLU A 98 -3.76 8.17 4.03
CA GLU A 98 -3.07 9.40 4.45
C GLU A 98 -2.67 9.32 5.94
N ARG A 99 -3.57 8.89 6.82
CA ARG A 99 -3.27 8.74 8.26
C ARG A 99 -2.20 7.69 8.53
N ALA A 100 -2.28 6.54 7.90
CA ALA A 100 -1.29 5.48 8.07
C ALA A 100 0.11 5.92 7.64
N VAL A 101 0.20 6.63 6.51
CA VAL A 101 1.47 7.18 6.01
C VAL A 101 1.98 8.32 6.89
N ALA A 102 1.10 9.25 7.31
CA ALA A 102 1.48 10.33 8.20
C ALA A 102 2.02 9.80 9.54
N SER A 103 1.34 8.83 10.15
CA SER A 103 1.80 8.19 11.39
C SER A 103 3.18 7.51 11.22
N LEU A 104 3.40 6.80 10.12
CA LEU A 104 4.69 6.18 9.84
C LEU A 104 5.82 7.20 9.76
N PHE A 105 5.61 8.31 9.04
CA PHE A 105 6.63 9.34 8.83
C PHE A 105 6.71 10.39 9.96
N GLU A 106 5.90 10.30 11.00
CA GLU A 106 6.15 10.93 12.29
C GLU A 106 7.23 10.20 13.09
N GLU A 107 7.30 8.88 12.99
CA GLU A 107 8.30 8.03 13.65
C GLU A 107 9.58 7.93 12.84
N GLU A 108 9.46 7.88 11.50
CA GLU A 108 10.55 7.67 10.56
C GLU A 108 10.92 8.96 9.82
N ASN A 109 12.21 9.17 9.65
CA ASN A 109 12.71 10.37 9.00
C ASN A 109 12.76 10.18 7.48
N GLU A 110 11.88 10.88 6.74
CA GLU A 110 11.84 10.81 5.27
C GLU A 110 13.18 11.20 4.62
N ILE A 111 13.84 12.23 5.15
CA ILE A 111 15.12 12.71 4.60
C ILE A 111 16.21 11.64 4.75
N GLU A 112 16.33 11.01 5.92
CA GLU A 112 17.30 9.94 6.13
C GLU A 112 17.02 8.72 5.24
N ALA A 113 15.76 8.34 5.11
CA ALA A 113 15.34 7.26 4.20
C ALA A 113 15.71 7.60 2.73
N ALA A 114 15.46 8.82 2.29
CA ALA A 114 15.82 9.27 0.94
C ALA A 114 17.35 9.30 0.74
N ARG A 115 18.13 9.75 1.75
CA ARG A 115 19.60 9.71 1.72
C ARG A 115 20.12 8.30 1.57
N GLU A 116 19.58 7.35 2.32
CA GLU A 116 19.97 5.95 2.21
C GLU A 116 19.70 5.40 0.81
N GLN A 117 18.55 5.68 0.23
CA GLN A 117 18.23 5.26 -1.14
C GLN A 117 19.11 5.93 -2.18
N ALA A 118 19.41 7.22 -2.01
CA ALA A 118 20.33 7.96 -2.88
C ALA A 118 21.74 7.37 -2.84
N ARG A 119 22.27 7.08 -1.65
CA ARG A 119 23.59 6.44 -1.48
C ARG A 119 23.64 5.06 -2.14
N LYS A 120 22.60 4.24 -2.00
CA LYS A 120 22.52 2.93 -2.69
C LYS A 120 22.50 3.07 -4.21
N ARG A 121 21.94 4.15 -4.73
CA ARG A 121 21.88 4.43 -6.17
C ARG A 121 23.17 5.09 -6.71
N TRP A 122 23.87 5.83 -5.88
CA TRP A 122 25.03 6.66 -6.25
C TRP A 122 26.08 5.95 -7.12
N PRO A 123 26.54 4.72 -6.81
CA PRO A 123 27.57 4.05 -7.64
C PRO A 123 27.19 3.90 -9.11
N ARG A 124 25.88 3.90 -9.43
CA ARG A 124 25.38 3.82 -10.81
C ARG A 124 25.23 5.18 -11.48
N VAL A 125 25.42 6.25 -10.75
CA VAL A 125 25.21 7.64 -11.21
C VAL A 125 26.53 8.41 -11.21
N ALA A 126 27.42 8.13 -10.28
CA ALA A 126 28.68 8.84 -10.07
C ALA A 126 29.62 8.84 -11.30
N GLY A 127 29.52 7.84 -12.17
CA GLY A 127 30.31 7.79 -13.42
C GLY A 127 29.84 8.73 -14.53
N GLU A 128 28.69 9.39 -14.38
CA GLU A 128 28.20 10.41 -15.31
C GLU A 128 29.00 11.70 -15.11
N GLN A 129 29.60 12.23 -16.18
CA GLN A 129 30.42 13.44 -16.11
C GLN A 129 29.61 14.75 -16.02
N ASP A 130 28.39 14.74 -16.53
CA ASP A 130 27.49 15.89 -16.49
C ASP A 130 26.71 15.91 -15.15
N ILE A 131 27.03 16.87 -14.30
CA ILE A 131 26.38 17.08 -13.00
C ILE A 131 24.85 17.22 -13.15
N ARG A 132 24.37 17.91 -14.18
CA ARG A 132 22.92 18.04 -14.41
C ARG A 132 22.25 16.69 -14.71
N LYS A 133 22.96 15.82 -15.41
CA LYS A 133 22.49 14.46 -15.67
C LYS A 133 22.53 13.59 -14.41
N GLN A 134 23.57 13.74 -13.58
CA GLN A 134 23.64 13.07 -12.27
C GLN A 134 22.41 13.44 -11.42
N LYS A 135 22.18 14.75 -11.23
CA LYS A 135 21.02 15.25 -10.48
C LYS A 135 19.70 14.71 -11.03
N ARG A 136 19.48 14.77 -12.33
CA ARG A 136 18.26 14.25 -12.97
C ARG A 136 18.05 12.76 -12.77
N LYS A 137 19.12 11.96 -12.88
CA LYS A 137 19.05 10.50 -12.65
C LYS A 137 18.68 10.16 -11.21
N LEU A 138 19.29 10.85 -10.24
CA LEU A 138 18.94 10.67 -8.82
C LEU A 138 17.53 11.15 -8.50
N PHE A 139 17.16 12.33 -8.99
CA PHE A 139 15.81 12.88 -8.82
C PHE A 139 14.76 11.90 -9.32
N GLY A 140 14.87 11.44 -10.56
CA GLY A 140 13.92 10.48 -11.14
C GLY A 140 13.88 9.15 -10.40
N TYR A 141 15.00 8.70 -9.86
CA TYR A 141 15.04 7.49 -9.04
C TYR A 141 14.27 7.66 -7.73
N LEU A 142 14.54 8.72 -6.96
CA LEU A 142 13.87 9.00 -5.70
C LEU A 142 12.38 9.32 -5.89
N GLN A 143 12.04 10.03 -6.96
CA GLN A 143 10.65 10.31 -7.32
C GLN A 143 9.86 9.00 -7.58
N ARG A 144 10.42 8.05 -8.32
CA ARG A 144 9.78 6.74 -8.53
C ARG A 144 9.67 5.92 -7.24
N ARG A 145 10.52 6.18 -6.27
CA ARG A 145 10.42 5.60 -4.92
C ARG A 145 9.36 6.27 -4.05
N GLY A 146 8.86 7.43 -4.47
CA GLY A 146 7.76 8.13 -3.83
C GLY A 146 8.15 9.08 -2.71
N PHE A 147 9.37 9.58 -2.73
CA PHE A 147 9.78 10.67 -1.83
C PHE A 147 9.18 12.00 -2.27
N THR A 148 9.00 12.93 -1.31
CA THR A 148 8.47 14.25 -1.61
C THR A 148 9.49 15.11 -2.36
N PRO A 149 9.05 16.03 -3.26
CA PRO A 149 9.97 16.84 -4.07
C PRO A 149 10.98 17.64 -3.23
N ASP A 150 10.55 18.25 -2.13
CA ASP A 150 11.43 19.06 -1.26
C ASP A 150 12.56 18.21 -0.66
N VAL A 151 12.22 17.00 -0.20
CA VAL A 151 13.19 16.04 0.31
C VAL A 151 14.14 15.58 -0.79
N ILE A 152 13.63 15.32 -2.00
CA ILE A 152 14.44 14.89 -3.13
C ILE A 152 15.45 15.98 -3.51
N TYR A 153 15.02 17.22 -3.67
CA TYR A 153 15.92 18.33 -4.01
C TYR A 153 17.04 18.46 -2.99
N ARG A 154 16.68 18.48 -1.71
CA ARG A 154 17.66 18.58 -0.64
C ARG A 154 18.69 17.45 -0.68
N VAL A 155 18.24 16.21 -0.77
CA VAL A 155 19.13 15.02 -0.76
C VAL A 155 19.99 14.95 -2.01
N VAL A 156 19.46 15.31 -3.17
CA VAL A 156 20.21 15.33 -4.43
C VAL A 156 21.30 16.40 -4.40
N ASP A 157 21.00 17.60 -3.91
CA ASP A 157 21.99 18.69 -3.80
C ASP A 157 23.08 18.33 -2.79
N GLU A 158 22.74 17.81 -1.61
CA GLU A 158 23.71 17.36 -0.61
C GLU A 158 24.68 16.28 -1.14
N LEU A 159 24.24 15.42 -2.04
CA LEU A 159 25.05 14.29 -2.53
C LEU A 159 25.90 14.65 -3.75
N VAL A 160 25.42 15.53 -4.62
CA VAL A 160 26.06 15.87 -5.89
C VAL A 160 26.93 17.12 -5.79
N ASP A 161 26.56 18.08 -4.94
CA ASP A 161 27.30 19.32 -4.65
C ASP A 161 27.56 19.44 -3.14
N PRO A 162 28.42 18.60 -2.55
CA PRO A 162 28.68 18.60 -1.11
C PRO A 162 29.43 19.85 -0.62
#